data_1b8e7ed2c1b2e76de5464a5d150bf61f
#
_entry.id   1b8e7ed2c1b2e76de5464a5d150bf61f
#
_cell.length_a   1.000
_cell.length_b   1.000
_cell.length_c   1.000
_cell.angle_alpha   90.00
_cell.angle_beta   90.00
_cell.angle_gamma   90.00
#
_symmetry.space_group_name_H-M   'P 1'
#
loop_
_entity.id
_entity.type
_entity.pdbx_description
1 polymer ?
#
loop_
_entity_poly.entity_id
_entity_poly.type
_entity_poly.pdbx_seq_one_letter_code
_entity_poly.pdbx_strand_id
1 'polypeptide(L)'
;MTKVHITNLYGMAGDSTVILAQNAVTDIARALGYREIGIYFYNISTDSPSERSKRLDGIMASISFGDIVIFQSPTWNGWEFDAEFVAKLKDLRVKLVIFIHDVIPLMFRDNAYLMPTYMEMFNQADVIIAPSQQMVNRLCEAGLTVEKILIQEFWDHPHNLSLNQPVFKKEIFFAGSLTRFPELQNWVYETPLRVFANEPKSNPEANLVIEGWKRNEELLMELSKGGFGLVWNTQYNDGENVDYYEMNISHKLSTYLAAGIPVIVPNTLSNSHLIEERGLGFAVNSLEEANQLVQNMDPKTYQEISNRAQGFAFLLKEGYITKKLLVDSIFCLSCK
;
A
#
# COMPACT_ATOMS: atom_id res chain seq x y z
N MET A 1 7.70 -26.05 -19.46
CA MET A 1 6.61 -25.56 -18.60
C MET A 1 6.92 -24.09 -18.31
N THR A 2 6.03 -23.17 -18.62
CA THR A 2 6.19 -21.73 -18.38
C THR A 2 6.32 -21.48 -16.88
N LYS A 3 7.35 -20.72 -16.48
CA LYS A 3 7.58 -20.38 -15.08
C LYS A 3 6.98 -19.00 -14.79
N VAL A 4 6.53 -18.80 -13.57
CA VAL A 4 6.11 -17.48 -13.08
C VAL A 4 7.15 -16.95 -12.12
N HIS A 5 7.59 -15.74 -12.34
CA HIS A 5 8.57 -15.04 -11.52
C HIS A 5 7.94 -13.75 -10.94
N ILE A 6 8.44 -13.34 -9.77
CA ILE A 6 8.07 -12.07 -9.14
C ILE A 6 9.33 -11.36 -8.65
N THR A 7 9.44 -10.06 -8.86
CA THR A 7 10.54 -9.27 -8.30
C THR A 7 10.36 -9.04 -6.81
N ASN A 8 11.47 -8.92 -6.08
CA ASN A 8 11.48 -8.55 -4.67
C ASN A 8 12.65 -7.60 -4.38
N LEU A 9 12.39 -6.57 -3.59
CA LEU A 9 13.38 -5.53 -3.27
C LEU A 9 14.09 -5.84 -1.96
N TYR A 10 15.42 -5.66 -1.95
CA TYR A 10 16.30 -5.84 -0.80
C TYR A 10 17.17 -4.60 -0.59
N GLY A 11 17.81 -4.50 0.58
CA GLY A 11 18.87 -3.50 0.84
C GLY A 11 18.40 -2.14 1.33
N MET A 12 17.10 -1.90 1.48
CA MET A 12 16.56 -0.72 2.18
C MET A 12 16.42 -1.01 3.69
N ALA A 13 16.11 0.04 4.48
CA ALA A 13 15.82 -0.12 5.90
C ALA A 13 14.68 -1.11 6.13
N GLY A 14 14.87 -2.05 7.06
CA GLY A 14 13.92 -3.16 7.27
C GLY A 14 12.54 -2.75 7.81
N ASP A 15 12.38 -1.53 8.29
CA ASP A 15 11.14 -0.90 8.73
C ASP A 15 10.49 -0.01 7.64
N SER A 16 11.12 0.06 6.46
CA SER A 16 10.54 0.78 5.32
C SER A 16 9.24 0.11 4.85
N THR A 17 8.17 0.88 4.76
CA THR A 17 6.86 0.44 4.23
C THR A 17 7.00 -0.16 2.83
N VAL A 18 7.92 0.36 2.01
CA VAL A 18 8.22 -0.14 0.66
C VAL A 18 8.66 -1.60 0.69
N ILE A 19 9.68 -1.92 1.52
CA ILE A 19 10.19 -3.29 1.64
C ILE A 19 9.14 -4.22 2.25
N LEU A 20 8.45 -3.77 3.29
CA LEU A 20 7.40 -4.56 3.93
C LEU A 20 6.28 -4.94 2.95
N ALA A 21 5.86 -4.00 2.11
CA ALA A 21 4.84 -4.23 1.10
C ALA A 21 5.29 -5.23 0.03
N GLN A 22 6.48 -5.01 -0.57
CA GLN A 22 6.98 -5.89 -1.62
C GLN A 22 7.30 -7.30 -1.10
N ASN A 23 7.86 -7.41 0.11
CA ASN A 23 8.11 -8.70 0.74
C ASN A 23 6.80 -9.46 1.01
N ALA A 24 5.76 -8.80 1.53
CA ALA A 24 4.47 -9.44 1.79
C ALA A 24 3.86 -10.01 0.49
N VAL A 25 3.88 -9.24 -0.60
CA VAL A 25 3.42 -9.72 -1.92
C VAL A 25 4.28 -10.89 -2.42
N THR A 26 5.60 -10.83 -2.25
CA THR A 26 6.51 -11.89 -2.68
C THR A 26 6.34 -13.16 -1.86
N ASP A 27 6.14 -13.08 -0.54
CA ASP A 27 5.92 -14.24 0.32
C ASP A 27 4.61 -14.95 -0.04
N ILE A 28 3.55 -14.19 -0.35
CA ILE A 28 2.29 -14.71 -0.87
C ILE A 28 2.51 -15.40 -2.23
N ALA A 29 3.28 -14.79 -3.13
CA ALA A 29 3.60 -15.35 -4.44
C ALA A 29 4.42 -16.65 -4.34
N ARG A 30 5.37 -16.71 -3.41
CA ARG A 30 6.13 -17.96 -3.14
C ARG A 30 5.24 -19.09 -2.67
N ALA A 31 4.22 -18.78 -1.85
CA ALA A 31 3.24 -19.79 -1.42
C ALA A 31 2.40 -20.32 -2.59
N LEU A 32 2.28 -19.57 -3.69
CA LEU A 32 1.68 -20.00 -4.96
C LEU A 32 2.68 -20.76 -5.87
N GLY A 33 3.94 -20.94 -5.45
CA GLY A 33 4.99 -21.61 -6.22
C GLY A 33 5.70 -20.70 -7.23
N TYR A 34 5.55 -19.38 -7.16
CA TYR A 34 6.25 -18.43 -8.03
C TYR A 34 7.70 -18.30 -7.61
N ARG A 35 8.58 -18.01 -8.56
CA ARG A 35 10.02 -17.85 -8.36
C ARG A 35 10.36 -16.39 -8.09
N GLU A 36 11.20 -16.16 -7.11
CA GLU A 36 11.65 -14.81 -6.81
C GLU A 36 12.80 -14.37 -7.73
N ILE A 37 12.77 -13.07 -8.08
CA ILE A 37 13.88 -12.31 -8.69
C ILE A 37 14.26 -11.25 -7.67
N GLY A 38 15.37 -11.44 -6.96
CA GLY A 38 15.88 -10.48 -5.99
C GLY A 38 16.52 -9.28 -6.68
N ILE A 39 16.09 -8.07 -6.30
CA ILE A 39 16.68 -6.80 -6.74
C ILE A 39 17.21 -6.08 -5.51
N TYR A 40 18.51 -5.73 -5.51
CA TYR A 40 19.10 -4.99 -4.40
C TYR A 40 19.01 -3.49 -4.67
N PHE A 41 18.54 -2.73 -3.69
CA PHE A 41 18.52 -1.27 -3.72
C PHE A 41 19.97 -0.72 -3.66
N TYR A 42 20.32 0.14 -4.61
CA TYR A 42 21.63 0.80 -4.66
C TYR A 42 21.52 2.12 -5.45
N ASN A 43 22.53 2.97 -5.30
CA ASN A 43 22.62 4.20 -6.07
C ASN A 43 23.08 3.91 -7.50
N ILE A 44 22.15 3.93 -8.47
CA ILE A 44 22.47 3.65 -9.90
C ILE A 44 23.43 4.65 -10.55
N SER A 45 23.59 5.85 -9.99
CA SER A 45 24.55 6.84 -10.52
C SER A 45 26.00 6.38 -10.43
N THR A 46 26.28 5.32 -9.66
CA THR A 46 27.60 4.69 -9.58
C THR A 46 27.90 3.76 -10.74
N ASP A 47 26.89 3.34 -11.50
CA ASP A 47 27.04 2.44 -12.64
C ASP A 47 27.10 3.22 -13.97
N SER A 48 28.02 2.87 -14.85
CA SER A 48 27.88 3.21 -16.28
C SER A 48 26.70 2.45 -16.89
N PRO A 49 26.14 2.90 -18.02
CA PRO A 49 25.06 2.17 -18.71
C PRO A 49 25.43 0.69 -19.01
N SER A 50 26.71 0.42 -19.34
CA SER A 50 27.17 -0.95 -19.60
C SER A 50 27.22 -1.82 -18.34
N GLU A 51 27.61 -1.26 -17.19
CA GLU A 51 27.61 -1.97 -15.91
C GLU A 51 26.19 -2.27 -15.44
N ARG A 52 25.29 -1.29 -15.53
CA ARG A 52 23.87 -1.47 -15.20
C ARG A 52 23.25 -2.57 -16.07
N SER A 53 23.48 -2.55 -17.39
CA SER A 53 22.99 -3.56 -18.30
C SER A 53 23.47 -4.98 -17.94
N LYS A 54 24.76 -5.15 -17.61
CA LYS A 54 25.31 -6.45 -17.15
C LYS A 54 24.76 -6.89 -15.81
N ARG A 55 24.51 -5.96 -14.89
CA ARG A 55 23.86 -6.23 -13.60
C ARG A 55 22.44 -6.77 -13.81
N LEU A 56 21.67 -6.13 -14.71
CA LEU A 56 20.34 -6.60 -15.10
C LEU A 56 20.40 -7.98 -15.73
N ASP A 57 21.36 -8.28 -16.60
CA ASP A 57 21.54 -9.61 -17.16
C ASP A 57 21.77 -10.66 -16.07
N GLY A 58 22.54 -10.33 -15.02
CA GLY A 58 22.76 -11.19 -13.86
C GLY A 58 21.48 -11.41 -13.04
N ILE A 59 20.71 -10.36 -12.78
CA ILE A 59 19.41 -10.41 -12.07
C ILE A 59 18.42 -11.29 -12.83
N MET A 60 18.42 -11.20 -14.16
CA MET A 60 17.47 -11.91 -15.05
C MET A 60 17.94 -13.32 -15.44
N ALA A 61 19.10 -13.79 -14.98
CA ALA A 61 19.71 -15.05 -15.42
C ALA A 61 18.84 -16.30 -15.25
N SER A 62 17.85 -16.28 -14.34
CA SER A 62 16.90 -17.37 -14.10
C SER A 62 15.67 -17.36 -15.01
N ILE A 63 15.44 -16.28 -15.77
CA ILE A 63 14.27 -16.06 -16.64
C ILE A 63 14.54 -16.73 -17.99
N SER A 64 13.56 -17.44 -18.50
CA SER A 64 13.59 -18.08 -19.81
C SER A 64 12.64 -17.39 -20.78
N PHE A 65 12.90 -17.52 -22.05
CA PHE A 65 12.04 -17.03 -23.12
C PHE A 65 10.59 -17.49 -22.92
N GLY A 66 9.66 -16.56 -22.94
CA GLY A 66 8.21 -16.82 -22.80
C GLY A 66 7.75 -17.13 -21.37
N ASP A 67 8.59 -16.98 -20.36
CA ASP A 67 8.15 -17.04 -18.95
C ASP A 67 7.21 -15.87 -18.63
N ILE A 68 6.59 -15.90 -17.46
CA ILE A 68 5.76 -14.80 -16.92
C ILE A 68 6.57 -14.10 -15.85
N VAL A 69 6.59 -12.77 -15.88
CA VAL A 69 7.24 -11.96 -14.85
C VAL A 69 6.24 -10.95 -14.28
N ILE A 70 6.12 -10.95 -12.96
CA ILE A 70 5.38 -9.95 -12.19
C ILE A 70 6.41 -8.98 -11.63
N PHE A 71 6.41 -7.78 -12.19
CA PHE A 71 7.32 -6.70 -11.80
C PHE A 71 6.63 -5.80 -10.76
N GLN A 72 7.11 -5.82 -9.52
CA GLN A 72 6.68 -4.89 -8.48
C GLN A 72 7.36 -3.54 -8.68
N SER A 73 6.59 -2.54 -9.10
CA SER A 73 7.08 -1.21 -9.48
C SER A 73 6.72 -0.16 -8.42
N PRO A 74 7.68 0.73 -8.04
CA PRO A 74 9.06 0.85 -8.53
C PRO A 74 10.05 -0.02 -7.73
N THR A 75 11.28 -0.20 -8.29
CA THR A 75 12.40 -0.80 -7.54
C THR A 75 13.13 0.20 -6.65
N TRP A 76 12.78 1.47 -6.74
CA TRP A 76 13.47 2.58 -6.08
C TRP A 76 14.94 2.78 -6.47
N ASN A 77 15.47 1.99 -7.40
CA ASN A 77 16.80 2.19 -7.97
C ASN A 77 16.88 3.36 -8.97
N GLY A 78 15.71 3.91 -9.37
CA GLY A 78 15.58 4.97 -10.36
C GLY A 78 14.82 4.51 -11.60
N TRP A 79 14.22 5.47 -12.31
CA TRP A 79 13.40 5.19 -13.49
C TRP A 79 14.20 4.55 -14.63
N GLU A 80 15.48 4.88 -14.79
CA GLU A 80 16.35 4.31 -15.83
C GLU A 80 16.56 2.81 -15.60
N PHE A 81 16.69 2.39 -14.34
CA PHE A 81 16.82 0.98 -13.99
C PHE A 81 15.54 0.21 -14.31
N ASP A 82 14.38 0.76 -13.89
CA ASP A 82 13.09 0.12 -14.10
C ASP A 82 12.75 0.02 -15.57
N ALA A 83 12.97 1.09 -16.35
CA ALA A 83 12.73 1.11 -17.79
C ALA A 83 13.64 0.12 -18.56
N GLU A 84 14.94 0.06 -18.24
CA GLU A 84 15.86 -0.88 -18.86
C GLU A 84 15.53 -2.33 -18.49
N PHE A 85 15.14 -2.60 -17.22
CA PHE A 85 14.68 -3.91 -16.78
C PHE A 85 13.47 -4.38 -17.56
N VAL A 86 12.45 -3.53 -17.72
CA VAL A 86 11.25 -3.84 -18.50
C VAL A 86 11.59 -4.07 -19.99
N ALA A 87 12.44 -3.24 -20.60
CA ALA A 87 12.86 -3.42 -21.98
C ALA A 87 13.54 -4.78 -22.20
N LYS A 88 14.48 -5.16 -21.33
CA LYS A 88 15.18 -6.45 -21.40
C LYS A 88 14.21 -7.63 -21.21
N LEU A 89 13.19 -7.51 -20.35
CA LEU A 89 12.13 -8.52 -20.20
C LEU A 89 11.37 -8.72 -21.52
N LYS A 90 11.07 -7.64 -22.24
CA LYS A 90 10.38 -7.71 -23.57
C LYS A 90 11.26 -8.36 -24.61
N ASP A 91 12.58 -8.16 -24.60
CA ASP A 91 13.53 -8.87 -25.50
C ASP A 91 13.48 -10.39 -25.31
N LEU A 92 13.24 -10.85 -24.06
CA LEU A 92 13.01 -12.26 -23.74
C LEU A 92 11.58 -12.74 -24.08
N ARG A 93 10.73 -11.87 -24.65
CA ARG A 93 9.32 -12.14 -24.94
C ARG A 93 8.56 -12.74 -23.75
N VAL A 94 8.85 -12.30 -22.55
CA VAL A 94 8.08 -12.69 -21.37
C VAL A 94 6.67 -12.08 -21.44
N LYS A 95 5.73 -12.69 -20.76
CA LYS A 95 4.46 -12.07 -20.41
C LYS A 95 4.65 -11.24 -19.17
N LEU A 96 4.43 -9.93 -19.28
CA LEU A 96 4.73 -8.96 -18.24
C LEU A 96 3.47 -8.51 -17.50
N VAL A 97 3.45 -8.70 -16.18
CA VAL A 97 2.51 -8.07 -15.27
C VAL A 97 3.26 -6.99 -14.50
N ILE A 98 2.77 -5.77 -14.49
CA ILE A 98 3.30 -4.72 -13.61
C ILE A 98 2.36 -4.55 -12.42
N PHE A 99 2.88 -4.80 -11.22
CA PHE A 99 2.20 -4.57 -9.95
C PHE A 99 2.65 -3.21 -9.41
N ILE A 100 1.78 -2.22 -9.50
CA ILE A 100 2.07 -0.84 -9.10
C ILE A 100 1.91 -0.72 -7.58
N HIS A 101 3.00 -0.43 -6.88
CA HIS A 101 3.01 -0.02 -5.47
C HIS A 101 2.93 1.51 -5.35
N ASP A 102 3.76 2.19 -6.16
CA ASP A 102 3.82 3.65 -6.22
C ASP A 102 4.07 4.13 -7.65
N VAL A 103 3.63 5.37 -7.93
CA VAL A 103 3.88 6.08 -9.19
C VAL A 103 4.63 7.36 -8.86
N ILE A 104 5.95 7.31 -8.92
CA ILE A 104 6.86 8.39 -8.51
C ILE A 104 6.49 9.76 -9.11
N PRO A 105 6.18 9.89 -10.44
CA PRO A 105 5.77 11.17 -11.01
C PRO A 105 4.41 11.70 -10.52
N LEU A 106 3.56 10.87 -9.92
CA LEU A 106 2.35 11.32 -9.25
C LEU A 106 2.59 11.61 -7.76
N MET A 107 3.54 10.94 -7.14
CA MET A 107 3.84 11.06 -5.72
C MET A 107 4.58 12.38 -5.42
N PHE A 108 5.57 12.74 -6.24
CA PHE A 108 6.43 13.91 -6.03
C PHE A 108 6.29 14.90 -7.18
N ARG A 109 5.97 16.17 -6.87
CA ARG A 109 5.77 17.24 -7.86
C ARG A 109 6.98 17.45 -8.75
N ASP A 110 8.18 17.40 -8.18
CA ASP A 110 9.44 17.59 -8.90
C ASP A 110 9.73 16.46 -9.90
N ASN A 111 9.06 15.32 -9.76
CA ASN A 111 9.20 14.17 -10.65
C ASN A 111 8.10 14.09 -11.73
N ALA A 112 7.18 15.06 -11.78
CA ALA A 112 6.07 15.05 -12.74
C ALA A 112 6.53 14.96 -14.22
N TYR A 113 7.70 15.48 -14.53
CA TYR A 113 8.30 15.41 -15.88
C TYR A 113 8.62 13.98 -16.34
N LEU A 114 8.70 13.01 -15.42
CA LEU A 114 8.95 11.60 -15.71
C LEU A 114 7.69 10.85 -16.20
N MET A 115 6.50 11.47 -16.14
CA MET A 115 5.25 10.80 -16.48
C MET A 115 5.27 10.14 -17.88
N PRO A 116 5.76 10.78 -18.94
CA PRO A 116 5.82 10.15 -20.27
C PRO A 116 6.67 8.85 -20.26
N THR A 117 7.79 8.86 -19.55
CA THR A 117 8.68 7.69 -19.43
C THR A 117 8.01 6.54 -18.65
N TYR A 118 7.26 6.86 -17.59
CA TYR A 118 6.48 5.86 -16.85
C TYR A 118 5.37 5.27 -17.72
N MET A 119 4.69 6.09 -18.54
CA MET A 119 3.67 5.58 -19.46
C MET A 119 4.27 4.71 -20.57
N GLU A 120 5.43 5.07 -21.11
CA GLU A 120 6.15 4.24 -22.06
C GLU A 120 6.53 2.88 -21.47
N MET A 121 7.00 2.85 -20.22
CA MET A 121 7.33 1.64 -19.49
C MET A 121 6.07 0.81 -19.17
N PHE A 122 5.03 1.42 -18.62
CA PHE A 122 3.81 0.71 -18.22
C PHE A 122 3.05 0.15 -19.44
N ASN A 123 3.06 0.84 -20.57
CA ASN A 123 2.45 0.38 -21.81
C ASN A 123 3.12 -0.87 -22.42
N GLN A 124 4.26 -1.30 -21.90
CA GLN A 124 4.88 -2.57 -22.25
C GLN A 124 4.28 -3.78 -21.50
N ALA A 125 3.47 -3.55 -20.47
CA ALA A 125 2.83 -4.62 -19.72
C ALA A 125 1.71 -5.29 -20.52
N ASP A 126 1.53 -6.60 -20.31
CA ASP A 126 0.37 -7.35 -20.80
C ASP A 126 -0.82 -7.23 -19.83
N VAL A 127 -0.55 -6.99 -18.51
CA VAL A 127 -1.53 -6.78 -17.44
C VAL A 127 -0.95 -5.78 -16.43
N ILE A 128 -1.80 -4.90 -15.90
CA ILE A 128 -1.45 -4.02 -14.78
C ILE A 128 -2.29 -4.39 -13.56
N ILE A 129 -1.66 -4.42 -12.40
CA ILE A 129 -2.32 -4.40 -11.09
C ILE A 129 -2.11 -3.01 -10.52
N ALA A 130 -3.19 -2.26 -10.35
CA ALA A 130 -3.17 -0.87 -9.87
C ALA A 130 -3.83 -0.76 -8.49
N PRO A 131 -3.43 0.20 -7.64
CA PRO A 131 -3.98 0.36 -6.29
C PRO A 131 -5.50 0.65 -6.30
N SER A 132 -5.96 1.54 -7.17
CA SER A 132 -7.34 2.02 -7.19
C SER A 132 -7.82 2.38 -8.59
N GLN A 133 -9.15 2.53 -8.76
CA GLN A 133 -9.73 3.02 -10.01
C GLN A 133 -9.34 4.49 -10.28
N GLN A 134 -9.18 5.32 -9.25
CA GLN A 134 -8.72 6.70 -9.38
C GLN A 134 -7.30 6.76 -9.95
N MET A 135 -6.40 5.88 -9.47
CA MET A 135 -5.06 5.75 -10.04
C MET A 135 -5.13 5.36 -11.52
N VAL A 136 -5.95 4.38 -11.88
CA VAL A 136 -6.13 3.96 -13.28
C VAL A 136 -6.61 5.12 -14.14
N ASN A 137 -7.63 5.85 -13.70
CA ASN A 137 -8.17 7.00 -14.43
C ASN A 137 -7.06 8.03 -14.68
N ARG A 138 -6.27 8.34 -13.66
CA ARG A 138 -5.16 9.30 -13.77
C ARG A 138 -4.06 8.82 -14.72
N LEU A 139 -3.74 7.52 -14.70
CA LEU A 139 -2.77 6.92 -15.65
C LEU A 139 -3.30 6.91 -17.08
N CYS A 140 -4.58 6.62 -17.31
CA CYS A 140 -5.22 6.71 -18.62
C CYS A 140 -5.19 8.14 -19.18
N GLU A 141 -5.48 9.15 -18.36
CA GLU A 141 -5.33 10.56 -18.73
C GLU A 141 -3.88 10.92 -19.12
N ALA A 142 -2.91 10.25 -18.50
CA ALA A 142 -1.48 10.43 -18.80
C ALA A 142 -0.98 9.60 -19.99
N GLY A 143 -1.83 8.73 -20.59
CA GLY A 143 -1.48 7.97 -21.79
C GLY A 143 -1.29 6.46 -21.58
N LEU A 144 -1.78 5.89 -20.47
CA LEU A 144 -1.83 4.43 -20.30
C LEU A 144 -2.81 3.80 -21.29
N THR A 145 -2.34 2.77 -22.03
CA THR A 145 -3.11 2.09 -23.08
C THR A 145 -3.33 0.60 -22.80
N VAL A 146 -2.83 0.08 -21.68
CA VAL A 146 -3.03 -1.33 -21.30
C VAL A 146 -4.50 -1.56 -20.97
N GLU A 147 -5.13 -2.51 -21.65
CA GLU A 147 -6.57 -2.81 -21.50
C GLU A 147 -6.87 -3.73 -20.29
N LYS A 148 -5.93 -4.63 -19.95
CA LYS A 148 -6.12 -5.61 -18.89
C LYS A 148 -5.60 -5.04 -17.58
N ILE A 149 -6.51 -4.50 -16.75
CA ILE A 149 -6.17 -3.87 -15.47
C ILE A 149 -6.96 -4.55 -14.35
N LEU A 150 -6.27 -4.90 -13.28
CA LEU A 150 -6.85 -5.41 -12.03
C LEU A 150 -6.68 -4.36 -10.94
N ILE A 151 -7.69 -4.19 -10.10
CA ILE A 151 -7.68 -3.20 -9.01
C ILE A 151 -7.44 -3.91 -7.68
N GLN A 152 -6.49 -3.40 -6.91
CA GLN A 152 -6.07 -4.01 -5.64
C GLN A 152 -7.02 -3.69 -4.48
N GLU A 153 -7.47 -2.44 -4.33
CA GLU A 153 -8.37 -1.91 -3.30
C GLU A 153 -7.82 -1.92 -1.86
N PHE A 154 -7.20 -3.02 -1.41
CA PHE A 154 -6.65 -3.18 -0.06
C PHE A 154 -5.29 -3.88 -0.11
N TRP A 155 -4.41 -3.55 0.83
CA TRP A 155 -3.22 -4.34 1.11
C TRP A 155 -3.56 -5.53 2.01
N ASP A 156 -2.96 -6.68 1.76
CA ASP A 156 -2.95 -7.75 2.75
C ASP A 156 -2.05 -7.39 3.95
N HIS A 157 -2.29 -8.05 5.06
CA HIS A 157 -1.50 -7.86 6.28
C HIS A 157 -1.25 -9.22 6.96
N PRO A 158 -0.41 -10.09 6.35
CA PRO A 158 -0.16 -11.42 6.87
C PRO A 158 0.48 -11.39 8.26
N HIS A 159 -0.02 -12.18 9.19
CA HIS A 159 0.55 -12.38 10.52
C HIS A 159 0.10 -13.70 11.14
N ASN A 160 0.85 -14.20 12.16
CA ASN A 160 0.52 -15.42 12.88
C ASN A 160 0.07 -15.17 14.34
N LEU A 161 -0.38 -13.94 14.63
CA LEU A 161 -0.79 -13.56 15.98
C LEU A 161 -2.19 -14.06 16.32
N SER A 162 -2.40 -14.36 17.59
CA SER A 162 -3.73 -14.48 18.21
C SER A 162 -4.11 -13.14 18.80
N LEU A 163 -4.93 -12.39 18.09
CA LEU A 163 -5.35 -11.04 18.48
C LEU A 163 -6.51 -11.09 19.49
N ASN A 164 -6.70 -9.99 20.22
CA ASN A 164 -7.83 -9.84 21.12
C ASN A 164 -9.15 -9.68 20.32
N GLN A 165 -10.25 -9.91 21.00
CA GLN A 165 -11.57 -9.45 20.52
C GLN A 165 -11.70 -7.97 20.87
N PRO A 166 -11.83 -7.05 19.88
CA PRO A 166 -11.94 -5.63 20.15
C PRO A 166 -13.18 -5.31 20.98
N VAL A 167 -13.01 -4.49 22.02
CA VAL A 167 -14.11 -3.98 22.83
C VAL A 167 -14.33 -2.50 22.56
N PHE A 168 -15.56 -2.05 22.72
CA PHE A 168 -15.91 -0.64 22.51
C PHE A 168 -15.10 0.27 23.44
N LYS A 169 -14.40 1.24 22.84
CA LYS A 169 -13.72 2.33 23.53
C LYS A 169 -13.85 3.60 22.70
N LYS A 170 -14.12 4.70 23.37
CA LYS A 170 -14.11 6.04 22.74
C LYS A 170 -12.68 6.55 22.62
N GLU A 171 -11.87 5.87 21.82
CA GLU A 171 -10.48 6.20 21.51
C GLU A 171 -10.24 6.09 20.02
N ILE A 172 -9.44 7.01 19.47
CA ILE A 172 -9.01 6.98 18.08
C ILE A 172 -7.51 6.70 18.04
N PHE A 173 -7.07 5.84 17.14
CA PHE A 173 -5.67 5.45 16.95
C PHE A 173 -5.11 6.03 15.67
N PHE A 174 -3.90 6.54 15.73
CA PHE A 174 -3.15 6.98 14.56
C PHE A 174 -1.74 6.38 14.57
N ALA A 175 -1.45 5.50 13.61
CA ALA A 175 -0.13 4.90 13.41
C ALA A 175 0.62 5.67 12.31
N GLY A 176 1.38 6.69 12.71
CA GLY A 176 2.14 7.51 11.75
C GLY A 176 2.75 8.74 12.38
N SER A 177 3.66 9.35 11.64
CA SER A 177 4.40 10.54 12.03
C SER A 177 3.48 11.77 12.11
N LEU A 178 3.47 12.45 13.25
CA LEU A 178 2.76 13.73 13.42
C LEU A 178 3.40 14.86 12.60
N THR A 179 4.68 14.73 12.26
CA THR A 179 5.38 15.69 11.38
C THR A 179 4.81 15.65 9.96
N ARG A 180 4.43 14.47 9.49
CA ARG A 180 3.77 14.32 8.17
C ARG A 180 2.29 14.71 8.19
N PHE A 181 1.66 14.78 9.35
CA PHE A 181 0.23 15.09 9.54
C PHE A 181 0.07 16.18 10.59
N PRO A 182 0.51 17.42 10.31
CA PRO A 182 0.55 18.52 11.29
C PRO A 182 -0.85 18.91 11.79
N GLU A 183 -1.91 18.64 11.05
CA GLU A 183 -3.29 18.87 11.47
C GLU A 183 -3.62 18.09 12.75
N LEU A 184 -3.07 16.87 12.88
CA LEU A 184 -3.30 16.02 14.04
C LEU A 184 -2.56 16.52 15.31
N GLN A 185 -1.53 17.35 15.16
CA GLN A 185 -0.85 18.00 16.29
C GLN A 185 -1.80 18.91 17.09
N ASN A 186 -2.85 19.41 16.43
CA ASN A 186 -3.84 20.30 17.02
C ASN A 186 -5.16 19.57 17.35
N TRP A 187 -5.09 18.28 17.66
CA TRP A 187 -6.26 17.50 18.04
C TRP A 187 -6.81 17.93 19.40
N VAL A 188 -7.73 18.90 19.42
CA VAL A 188 -8.33 19.47 20.64
C VAL A 188 -9.71 18.88 20.96
N TYR A 189 -10.09 17.82 20.32
CA TYR A 189 -11.40 17.17 20.48
C TYR A 189 -11.47 16.34 21.78
N GLU A 190 -12.70 16.04 22.22
CA GLU A 190 -12.98 15.29 23.44
C GLU A 190 -12.44 13.84 23.40
N THR A 191 -12.57 13.18 22.25
CA THR A 191 -12.04 11.82 22.05
C THR A 191 -10.51 11.86 22.03
N PRO A 192 -9.79 11.10 22.88
CA PRO A 192 -8.33 11.05 22.84
C PRO A 192 -7.83 10.43 21.52
N LEU A 193 -6.82 11.07 20.90
CA LEU A 193 -6.07 10.52 19.78
C LEU A 193 -4.78 9.87 20.32
N ARG A 194 -4.70 8.55 20.22
CA ARG A 194 -3.53 7.75 20.63
C ARG A 194 -2.61 7.57 19.42
N VAL A 195 -1.40 8.09 19.52
CA VAL A 195 -0.45 8.18 18.40
C VAL A 195 0.72 7.23 18.60
N PHE A 196 0.91 6.33 17.65
CA PHE A 196 2.03 5.38 17.62
C PHE A 196 3.20 5.95 16.81
N ALA A 197 3.87 6.95 17.39
CA ALA A 197 5.06 7.61 16.86
C ALA A 197 5.94 8.09 18.00
N ASN A 198 7.21 8.40 17.70
CA ASN A 198 8.16 8.87 18.70
C ASN A 198 8.22 10.40 18.82
N GLU A 199 7.51 11.13 17.94
CA GLU A 199 7.49 12.58 17.98
C GLU A 199 6.78 13.08 19.26
N PRO A 200 7.34 14.11 19.89
CA PRO A 200 6.72 14.71 21.05
C PRO A 200 5.45 15.48 20.67
N LYS A 201 4.55 15.64 21.61
CA LYS A 201 3.41 16.52 21.51
C LYS A 201 3.89 17.98 21.44
N SER A 202 3.59 18.65 20.32
CA SER A 202 3.98 20.07 20.10
C SER A 202 3.00 21.05 20.73
N ASN A 203 1.69 20.72 20.72
CA ASN A 203 0.64 21.51 21.35
C ASN A 203 0.27 20.92 22.72
N PRO A 204 0.56 21.59 23.85
CA PRO A 204 0.22 21.09 25.19
C PRO A 204 -1.29 20.87 25.43
N GLU A 205 -2.14 21.65 24.74
CA GLU A 205 -3.60 21.60 24.88
C GLU A 205 -4.23 20.48 24.02
N ALA A 206 -3.49 19.90 23.08
CA ALA A 206 -4.01 18.83 22.24
C ALA A 206 -4.29 17.57 23.08
N ASN A 207 -5.43 16.92 22.84
CA ASN A 207 -5.80 15.66 23.49
C ASN A 207 -5.11 14.46 22.82
N LEU A 208 -3.76 14.49 22.82
CA LEU A 208 -2.90 13.45 22.25
C LEU A 208 -2.29 12.59 23.35
N VAL A 209 -2.31 11.28 23.15
CA VAL A 209 -1.59 10.29 23.95
C VAL A 209 -0.50 9.67 23.07
N ILE A 210 0.76 9.99 23.37
CA ILE A 210 1.90 9.47 22.61
C ILE A 210 2.29 8.10 23.16
N GLU A 211 2.07 7.04 22.35
CA GLU A 211 2.32 5.63 22.70
C GLU A 211 3.74 5.16 22.34
N GLY A 212 4.48 5.99 21.61
CA GLY A 212 5.75 5.59 21.00
C GLY A 212 5.56 4.68 19.77
N TRP A 213 6.60 4.62 18.97
CA TRP A 213 6.63 3.70 17.82
C TRP A 213 6.63 2.24 18.31
N LYS A 214 5.88 1.40 17.60
CA LYS A 214 5.76 -0.04 17.91
C LYS A 214 6.08 -0.86 16.68
N ARG A 215 6.69 -2.01 16.87
CA ARG A 215 6.81 -3.01 15.80
C ARG A 215 5.43 -3.52 15.40
N ASN A 216 5.32 -4.06 14.21
CA ASN A 216 4.05 -4.46 13.62
C ASN A 216 3.21 -5.38 14.54
N GLU A 217 3.83 -6.39 15.13
CA GLU A 217 3.16 -7.34 16.03
C GLU A 217 2.65 -6.66 17.30
N GLU A 218 3.46 -5.79 17.90
CA GLU A 218 3.10 -5.02 19.08
C GLU A 218 1.97 -4.04 18.78
N LEU A 219 2.02 -3.39 17.61
CA LEU A 219 0.98 -2.48 17.14
C LEU A 219 -0.35 -3.19 16.95
N LEU A 220 -0.37 -4.34 16.26
CA LEU A 220 -1.58 -5.14 16.06
C LEU A 220 -2.19 -5.58 17.40
N MET A 221 -1.36 -6.01 18.36
CA MET A 221 -1.82 -6.39 19.69
C MET A 221 -2.46 -5.22 20.44
N GLU A 222 -1.90 -4.02 20.36
CA GLU A 222 -2.48 -2.83 20.99
C GLU A 222 -3.79 -2.42 20.33
N LEU A 223 -3.81 -2.33 19.01
CA LEU A 223 -4.99 -1.96 18.22
C LEU A 223 -6.15 -2.94 18.45
N SER A 224 -5.87 -4.25 18.55
CA SER A 224 -6.89 -5.27 18.76
C SER A 224 -7.64 -5.19 20.10
N LYS A 225 -7.21 -4.30 21.01
CA LYS A 225 -7.91 -4.07 22.28
C LYS A 225 -9.21 -3.25 22.15
N GLY A 226 -9.48 -2.67 20.97
CA GLY A 226 -10.67 -1.87 20.69
C GLY A 226 -10.36 -0.42 20.34
N GLY A 227 -11.37 0.39 20.06
CA GLY A 227 -11.25 1.77 19.56
C GLY A 227 -11.36 1.84 18.03
N PHE A 228 -10.94 2.95 17.41
CA PHE A 228 -11.12 3.23 15.98
C PHE A 228 -9.77 3.59 15.34
N GLY A 229 -9.47 3.04 14.17
CA GLY A 229 -8.28 3.40 13.41
C GLY A 229 -8.53 4.59 12.49
N LEU A 230 -7.74 5.66 12.62
CA LEU A 230 -7.84 6.84 11.76
C LEU A 230 -6.85 6.75 10.60
N VAL A 231 -7.35 6.77 9.39
CA VAL A 231 -6.59 7.11 8.19
C VAL A 231 -6.89 8.56 7.86
N TRP A 232 -5.86 9.37 7.63
CA TRP A 232 -6.06 10.77 7.27
C TRP A 232 -5.13 11.19 6.16
N ASN A 233 -5.58 12.11 5.32
CA ASN A 233 -4.78 12.76 4.29
C ASN A 233 -4.30 14.08 4.86
N THR A 234 -3.04 14.41 4.67
CA THR A 234 -2.55 15.75 4.99
C THR A 234 -2.76 16.69 3.80
N GLN A 235 -3.12 17.93 4.10
CA GLN A 235 -3.15 19.00 3.10
C GLN A 235 -1.81 19.71 2.96
N TYR A 236 -0.85 19.36 3.83
CA TYR A 236 0.46 19.99 3.88
C TYR A 236 1.55 18.96 3.72
N ASN A 237 2.25 19.00 2.56
CA ASN A 237 3.38 18.11 2.34
C ASN A 237 4.46 18.81 1.54
N ASP A 238 5.68 18.78 2.06
CA ASP A 238 6.86 19.38 1.45
C ASP A 238 7.29 18.54 0.22
N GLY A 239 6.87 18.98 -0.98
CA GLY A 239 7.20 18.33 -2.26
C GLY A 239 6.35 17.12 -2.66
N GLU A 240 5.51 16.56 -1.79
CA GLU A 240 4.58 15.49 -2.15
C GLU A 240 3.28 16.06 -2.77
N ASN A 241 2.65 15.30 -3.65
CA ASN A 241 1.35 15.67 -4.21
C ASN A 241 0.24 15.20 -3.26
N VAL A 242 -0.54 16.14 -2.74
CA VAL A 242 -1.64 15.84 -1.80
C VAL A 242 -2.66 14.88 -2.41
N ASP A 243 -2.99 15.08 -3.69
CA ASP A 243 -3.96 14.25 -4.41
C ASP A 243 -3.50 12.79 -4.54
N TYR A 244 -2.20 12.51 -4.33
CA TYR A 244 -1.67 11.16 -4.40
C TYR A 244 -2.29 10.23 -3.33
N TYR A 245 -2.57 10.76 -2.14
CA TYR A 245 -3.23 10.00 -1.07
C TYR A 245 -4.66 9.61 -1.42
N GLU A 246 -5.32 10.34 -2.33
CA GLU A 246 -6.66 10.03 -2.82
C GLU A 246 -6.66 8.94 -3.89
N MET A 247 -5.51 8.68 -4.53
CA MET A 247 -5.34 7.69 -5.59
C MET A 247 -4.69 6.40 -5.11
N ASN A 248 -3.80 6.48 -4.12
CA ASN A 248 -3.12 5.30 -3.58
C ASN A 248 -3.90 4.68 -2.41
N ILE A 249 -3.56 3.47 -2.02
CA ILE A 249 -4.15 2.78 -0.85
C ILE A 249 -3.19 2.80 0.33
N SER A 250 -3.73 3.17 1.49
CA SER A 250 -2.94 3.30 2.71
C SER A 250 -2.69 1.96 3.39
N HIS A 251 -1.43 1.64 3.70
CA HIS A 251 -1.09 0.50 4.54
C HIS A 251 -1.68 0.57 5.95
N LYS A 252 -1.85 1.79 6.52
CA LYS A 252 -2.48 2.00 7.83
C LYS A 252 -3.90 1.43 7.85
N LEU A 253 -4.66 1.63 6.77
CA LEU A 253 -6.01 1.09 6.64
C LEU A 253 -6.02 -0.44 6.86
N SER A 254 -5.15 -1.15 6.16
CA SER A 254 -5.05 -2.60 6.28
C SER A 254 -4.54 -3.05 7.65
N THR A 255 -3.64 -2.27 8.28
CA THR A 255 -3.17 -2.53 9.64
C THR A 255 -4.33 -2.47 10.66
N TYR A 256 -5.17 -1.45 10.59
CA TYR A 256 -6.33 -1.32 11.49
C TYR A 256 -7.37 -2.42 11.26
N LEU A 257 -7.68 -2.69 9.99
CA LEU A 257 -8.61 -3.76 9.62
C LEU A 257 -8.08 -5.13 10.02
N ALA A 258 -6.77 -5.39 9.89
CA ALA A 258 -6.13 -6.63 10.33
C ALA A 258 -6.19 -6.80 11.85
N ALA A 259 -6.19 -5.70 12.63
CA ALA A 259 -6.44 -5.72 14.06
C ALA A 259 -7.92 -5.93 14.43
N GLY A 260 -8.84 -5.94 13.46
CA GLY A 260 -10.27 -6.16 13.64
C GLY A 260 -11.03 -4.97 14.20
N ILE A 261 -10.49 -3.75 14.10
CA ILE A 261 -11.15 -2.53 14.59
C ILE A 261 -11.79 -1.74 13.45
N PRO A 262 -12.93 -1.05 13.70
CA PRO A 262 -13.51 -0.11 12.76
C PRO A 262 -12.55 0.99 12.36
N VAL A 263 -12.65 1.44 11.11
CA VAL A 263 -11.81 2.53 10.58
C VAL A 263 -12.61 3.80 10.33
N ILE A 264 -11.93 4.94 10.46
CA ILE A 264 -12.43 6.25 10.07
C ILE A 264 -11.50 6.77 8.99
N VAL A 265 -12.05 7.11 7.84
CA VAL A 265 -11.30 7.53 6.66
C VAL A 265 -11.86 8.83 6.09
N PRO A 266 -11.06 9.67 5.40
CA PRO A 266 -11.62 10.79 4.68
C PRO A 266 -12.46 10.29 3.50
N ASN A 267 -13.56 10.98 3.18
CA ASN A 267 -14.44 10.63 2.06
C ASN A 267 -13.73 10.70 0.69
N THR A 268 -12.63 11.41 0.59
CA THR A 268 -11.78 11.51 -0.62
C THR A 268 -10.88 10.30 -0.83
N LEU A 269 -10.73 9.42 0.17
CA LEU A 269 -9.90 8.22 0.02
C LEU A 269 -10.46 7.30 -1.07
N SER A 270 -9.58 6.79 -1.93
CA SER A 270 -9.93 6.00 -3.13
C SER A 270 -10.91 4.85 -2.88
N ASN A 271 -10.82 4.21 -1.72
CA ASN A 271 -11.65 3.07 -1.33
C ASN A 271 -12.63 3.38 -0.18
N SER A 272 -12.92 4.67 0.09
CA SER A 272 -13.86 5.09 1.15
C SER A 272 -15.25 4.44 0.98
N HIS A 273 -15.76 4.40 -0.25
CA HIS A 273 -17.04 3.77 -0.56
C HIS A 273 -17.08 2.27 -0.20
N LEU A 274 -15.96 1.54 -0.38
CA LEU A 274 -15.86 0.12 -0.02
C LEU A 274 -15.85 -0.09 1.50
N ILE A 275 -15.31 0.87 2.26
CA ILE A 275 -15.36 0.85 3.73
C ILE A 275 -16.79 0.89 4.22
N GLU A 276 -17.61 1.79 3.67
CA GLU A 276 -19.02 1.93 4.03
C GLU A 276 -19.86 0.75 3.52
N GLU A 277 -19.71 0.37 2.24
CA GLU A 277 -20.45 -0.72 1.62
C GLU A 277 -20.25 -2.05 2.37
N ARG A 278 -19.02 -2.33 2.79
CA ARG A 278 -18.67 -3.55 3.54
C ARG A 278 -18.93 -3.41 5.05
N GLY A 279 -19.30 -2.22 5.51
CA GLY A 279 -19.54 -1.92 6.92
C GLY A 279 -18.30 -2.11 7.80
N LEU A 280 -17.14 -1.68 7.30
CA LEU A 280 -15.83 -1.79 7.97
C LEU A 280 -15.49 -0.55 8.80
N GLY A 281 -16.26 0.53 8.62
CA GLY A 281 -16.02 1.81 9.26
C GLY A 281 -16.83 2.93 8.62
N PHE A 282 -16.27 4.13 8.60
CA PHE A 282 -16.98 5.35 8.23
C PHE A 282 -16.10 6.25 7.37
N ALA A 283 -16.71 6.88 6.38
CA ALA A 283 -16.12 7.99 5.63
C ALA A 283 -16.60 9.32 6.21
N VAL A 284 -15.67 10.24 6.47
CA VAL A 284 -15.96 11.54 7.09
C VAL A 284 -15.35 12.69 6.29
N ASN A 285 -15.92 13.90 6.47
CA ASN A 285 -15.46 15.11 5.78
C ASN A 285 -14.46 15.92 6.62
N SER A 286 -14.39 15.67 7.94
CA SER A 286 -13.53 16.41 8.85
C SER A 286 -13.11 15.60 10.07
N LEU A 287 -12.04 16.05 10.74
CA LEU A 287 -11.61 15.49 12.03
C LEU A 287 -12.65 15.74 13.14
N GLU A 288 -13.41 16.83 13.06
CA GLU A 288 -14.52 17.11 13.97
C GLU A 288 -15.63 16.06 13.81
N GLU A 289 -16.01 15.73 12.58
CA GLU A 289 -16.98 14.68 12.29
C GLU A 289 -16.51 13.31 12.80
N ALA A 290 -15.21 12.98 12.66
CA ALA A 290 -14.62 11.79 13.23
C ALA A 290 -14.78 11.73 14.75
N ASN A 291 -14.53 12.84 15.45
CA ASN A 291 -14.74 12.94 16.89
C ASN A 291 -16.21 12.77 17.27
N GLN A 292 -17.12 13.49 16.61
CA GLN A 292 -18.58 13.40 16.87
C GLN A 292 -19.11 11.98 16.66
N LEU A 293 -18.66 11.31 15.62
CA LEU A 293 -18.99 9.93 15.34
C LEU A 293 -18.63 9.01 16.50
N VAL A 294 -17.42 9.12 17.02
CA VAL A 294 -16.95 8.28 18.14
C VAL A 294 -17.68 8.63 19.43
N GLN A 295 -17.94 9.92 19.69
CA GLN A 295 -18.68 10.36 20.88
C GLN A 295 -20.13 9.86 20.89
N ASN A 296 -20.77 9.80 19.74
CA ASN A 296 -22.16 9.36 19.59
C ASN A 296 -22.31 7.84 19.38
N MET A 297 -21.19 7.10 19.23
CA MET A 297 -21.19 5.66 19.01
C MET A 297 -21.74 4.91 20.24
N ASP A 298 -22.63 3.97 19.99
CA ASP A 298 -23.09 3.03 21.02
C ASP A 298 -22.33 1.68 20.91
N PRO A 299 -22.23 0.94 22.04
CA PRO A 299 -21.47 -0.30 22.09
C PRO A 299 -21.98 -1.40 21.14
N LYS A 300 -23.29 -1.45 20.87
CA LYS A 300 -23.89 -2.47 20.01
C LYS A 300 -23.49 -2.23 18.55
N THR A 301 -23.65 -1.01 18.05
CA THR A 301 -23.26 -0.61 16.70
C THR A 301 -21.75 -0.82 16.48
N TYR A 302 -20.92 -0.41 17.46
CA TYR A 302 -19.50 -0.69 17.42
C TYR A 302 -19.19 -2.18 17.25
N GLN A 303 -19.83 -3.04 18.06
CA GLN A 303 -19.58 -4.48 18.01
C GLN A 303 -20.00 -5.09 16.67
N GLU A 304 -21.09 -4.62 16.08
CA GLU A 304 -21.53 -5.08 14.75
C GLU A 304 -20.50 -4.75 13.66
N ILE A 305 -19.93 -3.54 13.68
CA ILE A 305 -18.90 -3.11 12.71
C ILE A 305 -17.59 -3.84 12.98
N SER A 306 -17.18 -3.95 14.24
CA SER A 306 -15.98 -4.68 14.63
C SER A 306 -16.04 -6.16 14.24
N ASN A 307 -17.19 -6.81 14.35
CA ASN A 307 -17.36 -8.20 13.89
C ASN A 307 -17.15 -8.34 12.37
N ARG A 308 -17.62 -7.35 11.58
CA ARG A 308 -17.36 -7.32 10.12
C ARG A 308 -15.88 -7.09 9.83
N ALA A 309 -15.24 -6.15 10.56
CA ALA A 309 -13.82 -5.88 10.44
C ALA A 309 -12.98 -7.13 10.78
N GLN A 310 -13.33 -7.89 11.80
CA GLN A 310 -12.69 -9.18 12.15
C GLN A 310 -12.87 -10.24 11.06
N GLY A 311 -14.06 -10.32 10.46
CA GLY A 311 -14.29 -11.19 9.29
C GLY A 311 -13.41 -10.80 8.12
N PHE A 312 -13.22 -9.49 7.89
CA PHE A 312 -12.35 -8.97 6.85
C PHE A 312 -10.86 -9.15 7.20
N ALA A 313 -10.49 -9.00 8.49
CA ALA A 313 -9.14 -9.26 9.00
C ALA A 313 -8.63 -10.66 8.66
N PHE A 314 -9.52 -11.66 8.67
CA PHE A 314 -9.16 -13.02 8.26
C PHE A 314 -8.67 -13.08 6.80
N LEU A 315 -9.33 -12.37 5.89
CA LEU A 315 -8.92 -12.31 4.48
C LEU A 315 -7.54 -11.65 4.33
N LEU A 316 -7.32 -10.53 5.02
CA LEU A 316 -6.05 -9.80 4.99
C LEU A 316 -4.90 -10.62 5.57
N LYS A 317 -5.16 -11.32 6.69
CA LYS A 317 -4.20 -12.22 7.33
C LYS A 317 -3.76 -13.36 6.42
N GLU A 318 -4.68 -13.95 5.68
CA GLU A 318 -4.42 -15.08 4.77
C GLU A 318 -3.82 -14.65 3.41
N GLY A 319 -3.64 -13.35 3.18
CA GLY A 319 -3.11 -12.82 1.91
C GLY A 319 -4.07 -12.99 0.74
N TYR A 320 -5.38 -13.00 1.01
CA TYR A 320 -6.41 -13.34 0.01
C TYR A 320 -6.44 -12.36 -1.15
N ILE A 321 -6.31 -11.05 -0.87
CA ILE A 321 -6.38 -10.00 -1.90
C ILE A 321 -5.27 -10.18 -2.92
N THR A 322 -4.03 -10.27 -2.44
CA THR A 322 -2.86 -10.48 -3.29
C THR A 322 -2.89 -11.82 -4.01
N LYS A 323 -3.26 -12.92 -3.31
CA LYS A 323 -3.41 -14.24 -3.96
C LYS A 323 -4.38 -14.18 -5.14
N LYS A 324 -5.53 -13.56 -4.92
CA LYS A 324 -6.54 -13.39 -5.98
C LYS A 324 -5.98 -12.60 -7.16
N LEU A 325 -5.35 -11.44 -6.91
CA LEU A 325 -4.78 -10.60 -7.96
C LEU A 325 -3.69 -11.32 -8.76
N LEU A 326 -2.80 -12.04 -8.08
CA LEU A 326 -1.74 -12.81 -8.74
C LEU A 326 -2.30 -13.94 -9.62
N VAL A 327 -3.30 -14.66 -9.15
CA VAL A 327 -3.95 -15.74 -9.92
C VAL A 327 -4.75 -15.16 -11.09
N ASP A 328 -5.54 -14.10 -10.85
CA ASP A 328 -6.34 -13.43 -11.89
C ASP A 328 -5.44 -12.82 -12.98
N SER A 329 -4.27 -12.26 -12.62
CA SER A 329 -3.33 -11.72 -13.60
C SER A 329 -2.80 -12.80 -14.55
N ILE A 330 -2.48 -13.99 -14.03
CA ILE A 330 -2.07 -15.14 -14.87
C ILE A 330 -3.23 -15.62 -15.76
N PHE A 331 -4.46 -15.65 -15.22
CA PHE A 331 -5.65 -16.00 -16.00
C PHE A 331 -5.87 -14.99 -17.14
N CYS A 332 -5.77 -13.69 -16.90
CA CYS A 332 -5.87 -12.64 -17.91
C CYS A 332 -4.84 -12.80 -19.05
N LEU A 333 -3.63 -13.30 -18.75
CA LEU A 333 -2.61 -13.57 -19.78
C LEU A 333 -2.97 -14.76 -20.69
N SER A 334 -3.82 -15.67 -20.20
CA SER A 334 -4.23 -16.89 -20.93
C SER A 334 -5.49 -16.67 -21.77
N CYS A 335 -6.29 -15.65 -21.50
CA CYS A 335 -7.48 -15.28 -22.25
C CYS A 335 -7.09 -14.37 -23.43
N LYS A 336 -7.48 -14.80 -24.63
CA LYS A 336 -7.32 -14.00 -25.87
C LYS A 336 -8.37 -12.90 -25.94
#